data_9b16a894664b4a3b89fba9aa33203d17
#
_entry.id   9b16a894664b4a3b89fba9aa33203d17
#
_cell.length_a   1.000
_cell.length_b   1.000
_cell.length_c   1.000
_cell.angle_alpha   90.00
_cell.angle_beta   90.00
_cell.angle_gamma   90.00
#
_symmetry.space_group_name_H-M   'P 1'
#
loop_
_entity.id
_entity.type
_entity.pdbx_description
1 polymer ?
#
loop_
_entity_poly.entity_id
_entity_poly.type
_entity_poly.pdbx_seq_one_letter_code
_entity_poly.pdbx_strand_id
1 'polypeptide(L)'
;MTSPSSADWMRPLGFTGLQVSAVGAGGAPLGSMPENFGYEVSYADGVALVGRILDSPIRMLDTANGYSGGESERRIGAGIATFGGLPTDFVVGTKVDARNGDFSGERVRASVAESKERLGLCFLPLVYLHDPEYFDFTEMSKPGGAVETLTALRAEGQIGHVGLAGGNVREMARYLALGGFEVILVHNRWTLVDRSAADLIRQAEDLGMAVVNAAIYGGGILANPSGGGTNYGYRPASGTSLKYGYVCG
;
A
#
# COMPACT_ATOMS: atom_id res chain seq x y z
N MET A 1 18.65 -4.83 23.58
CA MET A 1 18.39 -4.45 22.19
C MET A 1 18.28 -2.94 22.16
N THR A 2 19.14 -2.25 21.42
CA THR A 2 19.07 -0.79 21.29
C THR A 2 17.79 -0.42 20.54
N SER A 3 17.01 0.48 21.14
CA SER A 3 15.80 1.03 20.50
C SER A 3 16.15 1.58 19.12
N PRO A 4 15.37 1.31 18.06
CA PRO A 4 15.61 1.86 16.73
C PRO A 4 15.17 3.34 16.63
N SER A 5 15.49 4.14 17.64
CA SER A 5 15.29 5.59 17.64
C SER A 5 16.46 6.34 16.97
N SER A 6 17.33 5.62 16.24
CA SER A 6 18.41 6.27 15.49
C SER A 6 17.82 7.03 14.30
N ALA A 7 18.42 8.18 13.97
CA ALA A 7 18.10 8.96 12.77
C ALA A 7 18.11 8.11 11.47
N ASP A 8 18.77 6.96 11.51
CA ASP A 8 18.87 6.00 10.41
C ASP A 8 17.63 5.11 10.22
N TRP A 9 16.67 5.08 11.16
CA TRP A 9 15.45 4.28 11.05
C TRP A 9 14.31 5.05 10.38
N MET A 10 14.23 6.35 10.62
CA MET A 10 13.22 7.21 10.03
C MET A 10 13.68 7.75 8.66
N ARG A 11 12.75 7.88 7.74
CA ARG A 11 12.97 8.38 6.39
C ARG A 11 11.92 9.42 6.03
N PRO A 12 12.30 10.49 5.35
CA PRO A 12 11.31 11.36 4.72
C PRO A 12 10.59 10.58 3.62
N LEU A 13 9.28 10.72 3.55
CA LEU A 13 8.48 10.16 2.46
C LEU A 13 8.47 11.16 1.29
N GLY A 14 9.59 11.24 0.56
CA GLY A 14 9.78 12.22 -0.50
C GLY A 14 9.64 13.65 0.02
N PHE A 15 8.96 14.49 -0.75
CA PHE A 15 8.69 15.89 -0.38
C PHE A 15 7.34 16.11 0.32
N THR A 16 6.67 15.04 0.77
CA THR A 16 5.38 15.14 1.48
C THR A 16 5.48 15.79 2.87
N GLY A 17 6.67 15.90 3.44
CA GLY A 17 6.87 16.31 4.83
C GLY A 17 6.59 15.19 5.84
N LEU A 18 6.00 14.08 5.44
CA LEU A 18 5.78 12.92 6.31
C LEU A 18 7.11 12.21 6.61
N GLN A 19 7.25 11.76 7.86
CA GLN A 19 8.35 10.90 8.29
C GLN A 19 7.80 9.49 8.53
N VAL A 20 8.44 8.49 7.96
CA VAL A 20 8.03 7.09 8.11
C VAL A 20 9.23 6.23 8.51
N SER A 21 8.97 5.08 9.11
CA SER A 21 10.04 4.10 9.34
C SER A 21 10.52 3.49 8.02
N ALA A 22 11.80 3.14 7.94
CA ALA A 22 12.40 2.52 6.75
C ALA A 22 11.70 1.21 6.34
N VAL A 23 11.03 0.55 7.28
CA VAL A 23 10.17 -0.62 7.06
C VAL A 23 8.76 -0.29 7.54
N GLY A 24 7.77 -0.46 6.69
CA GLY A 24 6.35 -0.34 7.01
C GLY A 24 5.67 -1.70 7.18
N ALA A 25 4.51 -1.70 7.82
CA ALA A 25 3.65 -2.87 7.93
C ALA A 25 2.61 -2.88 6.80
N GLY A 26 2.40 -4.06 6.17
CA GLY A 26 1.34 -4.26 5.17
C GLY A 26 0.07 -4.82 5.80
N GLY A 27 -1.06 -4.20 5.53
CA GLY A 27 -2.36 -4.53 6.09
C GLY A 27 -3.18 -5.56 5.29
N ALA A 28 -2.77 -5.94 4.07
CA ALA A 28 -3.57 -6.84 3.25
C ALA A 28 -3.94 -8.17 3.97
N PRO A 29 -3.01 -8.86 4.67
CA PRO A 29 -3.36 -10.10 5.37
C PRO A 29 -4.26 -9.89 6.60
N LEU A 30 -4.30 -8.69 7.18
CA LEU A 30 -5.05 -8.41 8.42
C LEU A 30 -6.55 -8.66 8.27
N GLY A 31 -7.11 -8.46 7.07
CA GLY A 31 -8.52 -8.73 6.78
C GLY A 31 -8.85 -10.21 6.59
N SER A 32 -7.87 -11.11 6.62
CA SER A 32 -7.94 -12.52 6.24
C SER A 32 -8.23 -12.71 4.75
N MET A 33 -7.19 -13.05 3.99
CA MET A 33 -7.24 -13.32 2.55
C MET A 33 -6.56 -14.68 2.27
N PRO A 34 -7.15 -15.80 2.72
CA PRO A 34 -6.50 -17.11 2.65
C PRO A 34 -6.23 -17.58 1.21
N GLU A 35 -7.05 -17.14 0.25
CA GLU A 35 -6.85 -17.38 -1.18
C GLU A 35 -5.57 -16.75 -1.73
N ASN A 36 -5.12 -15.64 -1.13
CA ASN A 36 -3.91 -14.92 -1.54
C ASN A 36 -2.68 -15.35 -0.75
N PHE A 37 -2.83 -15.58 0.56
CA PHE A 37 -1.72 -15.79 1.49
C PHE A 37 -1.60 -17.23 2.00
N GLY A 38 -2.61 -18.09 1.77
CA GLY A 38 -2.59 -19.50 2.19
C GLY A 38 -2.87 -19.72 3.69
N TYR A 39 -3.27 -18.68 4.43
CA TYR A 39 -3.65 -18.78 5.84
C TYR A 39 -4.75 -17.79 6.20
N GLU A 40 -5.49 -18.12 7.24
CA GLU A 40 -6.49 -17.24 7.81
C GLU A 40 -5.93 -16.43 8.98
N VAL A 41 -6.48 -15.23 9.17
CA VAL A 41 -6.20 -14.38 10.34
C VAL A 41 -7.52 -14.16 11.06
N SER A 42 -7.62 -14.56 12.34
CA SER A 42 -8.81 -14.29 13.14
C SER A 42 -8.98 -12.77 13.35
N TYR A 43 -10.21 -12.34 13.62
CA TYR A 43 -10.47 -10.93 13.93
C TYR A 43 -9.62 -10.46 15.13
N ALA A 44 -9.61 -11.26 16.19
CA ALA A 44 -8.88 -10.95 17.42
C ALA A 44 -7.36 -10.84 17.19
N ASP A 45 -6.79 -11.76 16.39
CA ASP A 45 -5.35 -11.73 16.08
C ASP A 45 -5.00 -10.52 15.20
N GLY A 46 -5.85 -10.19 14.22
CA GLY A 46 -5.67 -9.00 13.40
C GLY A 46 -5.65 -7.72 14.22
N VAL A 47 -6.63 -7.54 15.11
CA VAL A 47 -6.71 -6.38 16.02
C VAL A 47 -5.52 -6.34 16.97
N ALA A 48 -5.15 -7.47 17.58
CA ALA A 48 -4.01 -7.56 18.49
C ALA A 48 -2.66 -7.27 17.78
N LEU A 49 -2.52 -7.70 16.52
CA LEU A 49 -1.33 -7.40 15.74
C LEU A 49 -1.19 -5.91 15.43
N VAL A 50 -2.30 -5.21 15.13
CA VAL A 50 -2.28 -3.75 14.96
C VAL A 50 -1.76 -3.07 16.23
N GLY A 51 -2.25 -3.44 17.41
CA GLY A 51 -1.74 -2.90 18.67
C GLY A 51 -0.22 -3.09 18.83
N ARG A 52 0.28 -4.28 18.47
CA ARG A 52 1.75 -4.55 18.50
C ARG A 52 2.52 -3.73 17.47
N ILE A 53 1.96 -3.48 16.29
CA ILE A 53 2.58 -2.61 15.29
C ILE A 53 2.68 -1.18 15.82
N LEU A 54 1.61 -0.65 16.41
CA LEU A 54 1.58 0.70 16.97
C LEU A 54 2.56 0.90 18.14
N ASP A 55 2.79 -0.15 18.95
CA ASP A 55 3.76 -0.17 20.06
C ASP A 55 5.21 -0.44 19.60
N SER A 56 5.40 -0.83 18.36
CA SER A 56 6.72 -1.13 17.77
C SER A 56 7.41 0.13 17.25
N PRO A 57 8.67 0.04 16.79
CA PRO A 57 9.34 1.13 16.08
C PRO A 57 8.78 1.45 14.70
N ILE A 58 7.87 0.64 14.15
CA ILE A 58 7.22 0.90 12.87
C ILE A 58 6.39 2.18 12.97
N ARG A 59 6.47 3.03 11.94
CA ARG A 59 5.74 4.30 11.86
C ARG A 59 4.96 4.45 10.57
N MET A 60 4.74 3.34 9.86
CA MET A 60 3.88 3.30 8.67
C MET A 60 3.13 1.99 8.60
N LEU A 61 1.82 2.06 8.34
CA LEU A 61 0.97 0.93 8.02
C LEU A 61 0.22 1.25 6.73
N ASP A 62 0.30 0.34 5.76
CA ASP A 62 -0.39 0.44 4.47
C ASP A 62 -1.56 -0.53 4.41
N THR A 63 -2.72 -0.04 3.98
CA THR A 63 -3.94 -0.84 3.76
C THR A 63 -4.63 -0.42 2.46
N ALA A 64 -5.87 -0.85 2.22
CA ALA A 64 -6.71 -0.43 1.11
C ALA A 64 -8.20 -0.60 1.46
N ASN A 65 -9.05 0.23 0.83
CA ASN A 65 -10.51 0.14 0.95
C ASN A 65 -11.04 -1.23 0.53
N GLY A 66 -10.44 -1.83 -0.49
CA GLY A 66 -10.86 -3.11 -1.08
C GLY A 66 -10.34 -4.34 -0.33
N TYR A 67 -9.30 -4.25 0.52
CA TYR A 67 -8.72 -5.43 1.14
C TYR A 67 -9.73 -6.19 2.01
N SER A 68 -10.03 -7.43 1.61
CA SER A 68 -11.06 -8.28 2.24
C SER A 68 -12.41 -7.57 2.37
N GLY A 69 -12.84 -6.84 1.34
CA GLY A 69 -14.10 -6.10 1.38
C GLY A 69 -14.16 -5.01 2.47
N GLY A 70 -13.01 -4.45 2.84
CA GLY A 70 -12.86 -3.43 3.87
C GLY A 70 -12.58 -3.98 5.27
N GLU A 71 -12.46 -5.30 5.42
CA GLU A 71 -12.21 -5.92 6.72
C GLU A 71 -10.83 -5.58 7.27
N SER A 72 -9.82 -5.38 6.39
CA SER A 72 -8.50 -4.91 6.81
C SER A 72 -8.59 -3.55 7.51
N GLU A 73 -9.27 -2.58 6.91
CA GLU A 73 -9.47 -1.26 7.52
C GLU A 73 -10.26 -1.32 8.83
N ARG A 74 -11.32 -2.16 8.92
CA ARG A 74 -12.10 -2.31 10.16
C ARG A 74 -11.24 -2.86 11.31
N ARG A 75 -10.41 -3.85 11.06
CA ARG A 75 -9.51 -4.42 12.08
C ARG A 75 -8.41 -3.44 12.48
N ILE A 76 -7.89 -2.66 11.52
CA ILE A 76 -6.93 -1.60 11.81
C ILE A 76 -7.60 -0.53 12.69
N GLY A 77 -8.78 -0.05 12.34
CA GLY A 77 -9.53 0.92 13.15
C GLY A 77 -9.82 0.42 14.56
N ALA A 78 -10.27 -0.84 14.70
CA ALA A 78 -10.48 -1.46 16.00
C ALA A 78 -9.18 -1.56 16.81
N GLY A 79 -8.06 -1.90 16.17
CA GLY A 79 -6.74 -1.92 16.81
C GLY A 79 -6.28 -0.54 17.27
N ILE A 80 -6.46 0.49 16.45
CA ILE A 80 -6.18 1.89 16.80
C ILE A 80 -7.03 2.30 18.02
N ALA A 81 -8.33 2.02 18.01
CA ALA A 81 -9.22 2.35 19.10
C ALA A 81 -8.82 1.62 20.41
N THR A 82 -8.50 0.32 20.32
CA THR A 82 -8.05 -0.48 21.46
C THR A 82 -6.72 0.01 22.03
N PHE A 83 -5.82 0.50 21.17
CA PHE A 83 -4.52 1.07 21.58
C PHE A 83 -4.67 2.43 22.29
N GLY A 84 -5.81 3.10 22.14
CA GLY A 84 -6.10 4.41 22.71
C GLY A 84 -5.90 5.57 21.74
N GLY A 85 -5.81 5.27 20.45
CA GLY A 85 -5.67 6.24 19.36
C GLY A 85 -4.43 6.00 18.50
N LEU A 86 -4.35 6.70 17.38
CA LEU A 86 -3.19 6.64 16.50
C LEU A 86 -2.07 7.55 17.04
N PRO A 87 -0.84 7.05 17.23
CA PRO A 87 0.29 7.90 17.62
C PRO A 87 0.51 9.05 16.61
N THR A 88 0.88 10.23 17.07
CA THR A 88 0.98 11.45 16.24
C THR A 88 2.08 11.37 15.16
N ASP A 89 3.05 10.49 15.35
CA ASP A 89 4.16 10.22 14.43
C ASP A 89 3.92 9.00 13.54
N PHE A 90 2.69 8.45 13.54
CA PHE A 90 2.34 7.25 12.79
C PHE A 90 1.55 7.58 11.52
N VAL A 91 1.97 7.07 10.38
CA VAL A 91 1.32 7.26 9.08
C VAL A 91 0.51 6.02 8.72
N VAL A 92 -0.80 6.19 8.54
CA VAL A 92 -1.66 5.19 7.91
C VAL A 92 -1.88 5.60 6.46
N GLY A 93 -1.38 4.79 5.53
CA GLY A 93 -1.70 4.90 4.11
C GLY A 93 -2.85 3.96 3.75
N THR A 94 -3.83 4.45 3.00
CA THR A 94 -4.87 3.61 2.41
C THR A 94 -5.02 3.88 0.92
N LYS A 95 -5.91 3.15 0.25
CA LYS A 95 -6.07 3.26 -1.20
C LYS A 95 -7.56 3.33 -1.55
N VAL A 96 -7.89 4.15 -2.55
CA VAL A 96 -9.24 4.13 -3.12
C VAL A 96 -9.39 2.95 -4.06
N ASP A 97 -10.52 2.28 -4.00
CA ASP A 97 -10.80 1.08 -4.77
C ASP A 97 -12.10 1.18 -5.56
N ALA A 98 -12.12 0.52 -6.70
CA ALA A 98 -13.33 0.27 -7.45
C ALA A 98 -14.31 -0.62 -6.67
N ARG A 99 -15.57 -0.52 -6.99
CA ARG A 99 -16.60 -1.44 -6.50
C ARG A 99 -17.52 -1.84 -7.64
N ASN A 100 -17.70 -3.14 -7.86
CA ASN A 100 -18.54 -3.67 -8.94
C ASN A 100 -18.17 -3.13 -10.33
N GLY A 101 -16.89 -2.93 -10.59
CA GLY A 101 -16.40 -2.37 -11.86
C GLY A 101 -16.48 -0.84 -11.96
N ASP A 102 -17.10 -0.15 -11.01
CA ASP A 102 -17.14 1.31 -10.94
C ASP A 102 -15.89 1.85 -10.25
N PHE A 103 -15.13 2.70 -10.96
CA PHE A 103 -14.01 3.50 -10.43
C PHE A 103 -14.15 4.97 -10.84
N SER A 104 -15.39 5.46 -10.87
CA SER A 104 -15.71 6.86 -11.15
C SER A 104 -15.19 7.78 -10.03
N GLY A 105 -15.20 9.10 -10.29
CA GLY A 105 -14.89 10.09 -9.26
C GLY A 105 -15.82 10.01 -8.05
N GLU A 106 -17.10 9.68 -8.26
CA GLU A 106 -18.06 9.47 -7.16
C GLU A 106 -17.65 8.27 -6.29
N ARG A 107 -17.20 7.16 -6.92
CA ARG A 107 -16.69 5.99 -6.20
C ARG A 107 -15.42 6.33 -5.40
N VAL A 108 -14.54 7.17 -5.95
CA VAL A 108 -13.33 7.65 -5.23
C VAL A 108 -13.72 8.40 -3.97
N ARG A 109 -14.68 9.33 -4.05
CA ARG A 109 -15.17 10.07 -2.86
C ARG A 109 -15.79 9.13 -1.82
N ALA A 110 -16.62 8.20 -2.27
CA ALA A 110 -17.23 7.21 -1.39
C ALA A 110 -16.16 6.31 -0.74
N SER A 111 -15.14 5.89 -1.50
CA SER A 111 -14.04 5.09 -0.99
C SER A 111 -13.29 5.79 0.16
N VAL A 112 -12.98 7.08 0.00
CA VAL A 112 -12.34 7.89 1.07
C VAL A 112 -13.25 8.00 2.30
N ALA A 113 -14.54 8.24 2.12
CA ALA A 113 -15.49 8.33 3.24
C ALA A 113 -15.58 7.00 4.02
N GLU A 114 -15.70 5.89 3.31
CA GLU A 114 -15.72 4.54 3.89
C GLU A 114 -14.43 4.22 4.64
N SER A 115 -13.27 4.58 4.08
CA SER A 115 -11.97 4.36 4.73
C SER A 115 -11.84 5.17 6.02
N LYS A 116 -12.28 6.43 6.04
CA LYS A 116 -12.32 7.24 7.26
C LYS A 116 -13.19 6.60 8.35
N GLU A 117 -14.38 6.14 7.99
CA GLU A 117 -15.31 5.49 8.91
C GLU A 117 -14.70 4.20 9.50
N ARG A 118 -14.17 3.31 8.64
CA ARG A 118 -13.61 2.02 9.07
C ARG A 118 -12.36 2.14 9.92
N LEU A 119 -11.48 3.08 9.55
CA LEU A 119 -10.26 3.35 10.30
C LEU A 119 -10.50 4.19 11.57
N GLY A 120 -11.66 4.84 11.70
CA GLY A 120 -11.94 5.75 12.79
C GLY A 120 -11.10 7.04 12.75
N LEU A 121 -10.70 7.48 11.55
CA LEU A 121 -9.82 8.62 11.33
C LEU A 121 -10.56 9.74 10.61
N CYS A 122 -10.54 10.95 11.17
CA CYS A 122 -11.13 12.13 10.52
C CYS A 122 -10.34 12.60 9.28
N PHE A 123 -9.04 12.30 9.24
CA PHE A 123 -8.12 12.70 8.19
C PHE A 123 -7.22 11.52 7.80
N LEU A 124 -7.01 11.35 6.49
CA LEU A 124 -6.13 10.32 5.93
C LEU A 124 -4.87 11.01 5.39
N PRO A 125 -3.70 10.78 5.99
CA PRO A 125 -2.46 11.47 5.60
C PRO A 125 -1.98 11.09 4.21
N LEU A 126 -2.27 9.88 3.74
CA LEU A 126 -1.83 9.35 2.44
C LEU A 126 -2.90 8.42 1.85
N VAL A 127 -3.33 8.74 0.63
CA VAL A 127 -4.30 7.92 -0.11
C VAL A 127 -3.80 7.67 -1.52
N TYR A 128 -3.77 6.41 -1.91
CA TYR A 128 -3.33 5.99 -3.23
C TYR A 128 -4.50 5.72 -4.17
N LEU A 129 -4.30 5.98 -5.47
CA LEU A 129 -5.08 5.36 -6.54
C LEU A 129 -4.61 3.91 -6.69
N HIS A 130 -5.50 2.92 -6.48
CA HIS A 130 -5.13 1.51 -6.37
C HIS A 130 -5.33 0.75 -7.67
N ASP A 131 -4.26 0.10 -8.11
CA ASP A 131 -4.26 -0.84 -9.24
C ASP A 131 -5.04 -0.32 -10.47
N PRO A 132 -4.81 0.94 -10.89
CA PRO A 132 -5.59 1.55 -11.98
C PRO A 132 -5.35 0.87 -13.33
N GLU A 133 -4.34 0.01 -13.43
CA GLU A 133 -4.02 -0.79 -14.61
C GLU A 133 -5.12 -1.78 -15.02
N TYR A 134 -6.10 -2.05 -14.17
CA TYR A 134 -7.23 -2.91 -14.49
C TYR A 134 -8.42 -2.15 -15.10
N PHE A 135 -8.31 -0.81 -15.27
CA PHE A 135 -9.36 0.05 -15.76
C PHE A 135 -8.89 0.83 -16.99
N ASP A 136 -9.85 1.32 -17.77
CA ASP A 136 -9.53 2.12 -18.95
C ASP A 136 -8.87 3.44 -18.54
N PHE A 137 -7.68 3.69 -19.04
CA PHE A 137 -6.88 4.85 -18.69
C PHE A 137 -7.61 6.17 -19.06
N THR A 138 -8.33 6.20 -20.18
CA THR A 138 -9.06 7.40 -20.63
C THR A 138 -10.17 7.74 -19.66
N GLU A 139 -10.93 6.74 -19.23
CA GLU A 139 -12.00 6.90 -18.24
C GLU A 139 -11.45 7.34 -16.87
N MET A 140 -10.33 6.76 -16.43
CA MET A 140 -9.70 7.11 -15.16
C MET A 140 -9.13 8.53 -15.14
N SER A 141 -8.61 9.01 -16.28
CA SER A 141 -7.90 10.30 -16.38
C SER A 141 -8.75 11.44 -16.97
N LYS A 142 -10.00 11.18 -17.40
CA LYS A 142 -10.89 12.23 -17.92
C LYS A 142 -11.28 13.24 -16.83
N PRO A 143 -11.75 14.44 -17.21
CA PRO A 143 -12.33 15.39 -16.25
C PRO A 143 -13.44 14.74 -15.41
N GLY A 144 -13.39 14.93 -14.09
CA GLY A 144 -14.28 14.27 -13.12
C GLY A 144 -14.00 12.77 -12.89
N GLY A 145 -12.96 12.22 -13.52
CA GLY A 145 -12.54 10.84 -13.33
C GLY A 145 -11.81 10.63 -12.00
N ALA A 146 -11.35 9.39 -11.80
CA ALA A 146 -10.74 8.99 -10.54
C ALA A 146 -9.49 9.81 -10.17
N VAL A 147 -8.61 10.09 -11.14
CA VAL A 147 -7.36 10.84 -10.92
C VAL A 147 -7.64 12.27 -10.46
N GLU A 148 -8.49 12.99 -11.22
CA GLU A 148 -8.81 14.38 -10.88
C GLU A 148 -9.57 14.46 -9.55
N THR A 149 -10.49 13.54 -9.29
CA THR A 149 -11.24 13.53 -8.03
C THR A 149 -10.35 13.28 -6.82
N LEU A 150 -9.38 12.36 -6.92
CA LEU A 150 -8.44 12.10 -5.82
C LEU A 150 -7.56 13.35 -5.54
N THR A 151 -7.12 14.03 -6.61
CA THR A 151 -6.36 15.28 -6.49
C THR A 151 -7.23 16.40 -5.89
N ALA A 152 -8.51 16.49 -6.29
CA ALA A 152 -9.47 17.46 -5.74
C ALA A 152 -9.71 17.24 -4.23
N LEU A 153 -9.83 16.00 -3.77
CA LEU A 153 -9.98 15.66 -2.35
C LEU A 153 -8.78 16.15 -1.51
N ARG A 154 -7.57 16.14 -2.07
CA ARG A 154 -6.40 16.75 -1.44
C ARG A 154 -6.54 18.28 -1.38
N ALA A 155 -6.91 18.92 -2.47
CA ALA A 155 -7.12 20.38 -2.51
C ALA A 155 -8.24 20.85 -1.55
N GLU A 156 -9.25 20.03 -1.35
CA GLU A 156 -10.34 20.23 -0.40
C GLU A 156 -9.91 19.97 1.06
N GLY A 157 -8.68 19.52 1.33
CA GLY A 157 -8.19 19.18 2.66
C GLY A 157 -8.82 17.91 3.27
N GLN A 158 -9.45 17.08 2.44
CA GLN A 158 -10.05 15.81 2.88
C GLN A 158 -9.01 14.71 3.10
N ILE A 159 -7.91 14.77 2.35
CA ILE A 159 -6.76 13.88 2.47
C ILE A 159 -5.46 14.70 2.44
N GLY A 160 -4.36 14.15 2.91
CA GLY A 160 -3.07 14.84 2.94
C GLY A 160 -2.34 14.77 1.61
N HIS A 161 -1.97 13.57 1.20
CA HIS A 161 -1.13 13.32 0.02
C HIS A 161 -1.77 12.30 -0.91
N VAL A 162 -1.45 12.42 -2.20
CA VAL A 162 -1.94 11.54 -3.24
C VAL A 162 -0.81 10.62 -3.71
N GLY A 163 -1.07 9.33 -3.68
CA GLY A 163 -0.15 8.32 -4.19
C GLY A 163 -0.74 7.52 -5.36
N LEU A 164 0.13 6.79 -6.04
CA LEU A 164 -0.20 5.82 -7.08
C LEU A 164 0.31 4.44 -6.62
N ALA A 165 -0.57 3.44 -6.56
CA ALA A 165 -0.20 2.07 -6.18
C ALA A 165 -0.56 1.09 -7.28
N GLY A 166 0.39 0.21 -7.66
CA GLY A 166 0.15 -0.78 -8.70
C GLY A 166 1.31 -1.74 -8.92
N GLY A 167 1.09 -2.70 -9.82
CA GLY A 167 2.06 -3.73 -10.20
C GLY A 167 2.40 -3.75 -11.70
N ASN A 168 1.70 -3.01 -12.53
CA ASN A 168 2.02 -2.88 -13.95
C ASN A 168 2.86 -1.61 -14.18
N VAL A 169 4.17 -1.78 -14.25
CA VAL A 169 5.13 -0.66 -14.36
C VAL A 169 4.90 0.22 -15.58
N ARG A 170 4.43 -0.34 -16.71
CA ARG A 170 4.12 0.42 -17.92
C ARG A 170 2.91 1.32 -17.73
N GLU A 171 1.85 0.81 -17.16
CA GLU A 171 0.65 1.60 -16.89
C GLU A 171 0.92 2.63 -15.81
N MET A 172 1.62 2.27 -14.74
CA MET A 172 2.02 3.25 -13.71
C MET A 172 2.80 4.43 -14.32
N ALA A 173 3.72 4.19 -15.24
CA ALA A 173 4.46 5.26 -15.92
C ALA A 173 3.54 6.21 -16.71
N ARG A 174 2.43 5.72 -17.29
CA ARG A 174 1.43 6.56 -17.94
C ARG A 174 0.74 7.49 -16.95
N TYR A 175 0.38 6.97 -15.76
CA TYR A 175 -0.23 7.79 -14.70
C TYR A 175 0.77 8.81 -14.13
N LEU A 176 2.04 8.45 -13.95
CA LEU A 176 3.07 9.40 -13.52
C LEU A 176 3.16 10.61 -14.46
N ALA A 177 3.04 10.38 -15.76
CA ALA A 177 3.08 11.46 -16.76
C ALA A 177 1.92 12.46 -16.65
N LEU A 178 0.81 12.11 -16.00
CA LEU A 178 -0.30 13.04 -15.72
C LEU A 178 0.08 14.06 -14.62
N GLY A 179 1.04 13.72 -13.74
CA GLY A 179 1.37 14.50 -12.56
C GLY A 179 0.34 14.39 -11.44
N GLY A 180 0.54 15.16 -10.35
CA GLY A 180 -0.38 15.19 -9.21
C GLY A 180 -0.17 14.10 -8.16
N PHE A 181 0.71 13.14 -8.41
CA PHE A 181 1.11 12.11 -7.44
C PHE A 181 2.41 12.51 -6.73
N GLU A 182 2.50 12.19 -5.45
CA GLU A 182 3.65 12.52 -4.59
C GLU A 182 4.38 11.25 -4.12
N VAL A 183 3.69 10.11 -4.14
CA VAL A 183 4.22 8.82 -3.68
C VAL A 183 3.83 7.75 -4.69
N ILE A 184 4.76 6.87 -5.05
CA ILE A 184 4.42 5.60 -5.70
C ILE A 184 4.57 4.44 -4.72
N LEU A 185 3.65 3.47 -4.81
CA LEU A 185 3.78 2.17 -4.19
C LEU A 185 3.81 1.13 -5.30
N VAL A 186 4.95 0.47 -5.45
CA VAL A 186 5.11 -0.61 -6.44
C VAL A 186 5.21 -1.94 -5.72
N HIS A 187 4.43 -2.94 -6.15
CA HIS A 187 4.44 -4.26 -5.52
C HIS A 187 4.97 -5.35 -6.46
N ASN A 188 5.73 -6.31 -5.90
CA ASN A 188 6.26 -7.48 -6.61
C ASN A 188 7.18 -7.18 -7.82
N ARG A 189 7.64 -5.95 -8.05
CA ARG A 189 8.45 -5.55 -9.22
C ARG A 189 9.82 -5.01 -8.85
N TRP A 190 10.11 -4.95 -7.55
CA TRP A 190 11.42 -4.59 -7.02
C TRP A 190 11.78 -5.51 -5.85
N THR A 191 12.19 -6.72 -6.20
CA THR A 191 12.52 -7.82 -5.26
C THR A 191 13.91 -8.36 -5.61
N LEU A 192 14.38 -9.37 -4.89
CA LEU A 192 15.63 -10.06 -5.24
C LEU A 192 15.52 -10.81 -6.58
N VAL A 193 14.31 -11.17 -7.02
CA VAL A 193 14.05 -11.99 -8.22
C VAL A 193 13.38 -11.22 -9.37
N ASP A 194 12.94 -10.00 -9.15
CA ASP A 194 12.31 -9.14 -10.16
C ASP A 194 12.76 -7.68 -9.97
N ARG A 195 13.33 -7.08 -11.01
CA ARG A 195 13.82 -5.70 -11.02
C ARG A 195 13.15 -4.85 -12.10
N SER A 196 11.98 -5.29 -12.57
CA SER A 196 11.27 -4.63 -13.68
C SER A 196 10.80 -3.20 -13.36
N ALA A 197 10.73 -2.82 -12.08
CA ALA A 197 10.39 -1.46 -11.68
C ALA A 197 11.55 -0.46 -11.72
N ALA A 198 12.77 -0.86 -12.10
CA ALA A 198 13.96 0.00 -12.02
C ALA A 198 13.77 1.37 -12.72
N ASP A 199 13.22 1.38 -13.94
CA ASP A 199 13.01 2.59 -14.71
C ASP A 199 11.89 3.46 -14.12
N LEU A 200 10.81 2.85 -13.67
CA LEU A 200 9.71 3.54 -12.99
C LEU A 200 10.19 4.21 -11.69
N ILE A 201 11.01 3.52 -10.91
CA ILE A 201 11.57 4.06 -9.66
C ILE A 201 12.44 5.28 -9.96
N ARG A 202 13.35 5.20 -10.95
CA ARG A 202 14.18 6.35 -11.36
C ARG A 202 13.32 7.52 -11.83
N GLN A 203 12.29 7.25 -12.65
CA GLN A 203 11.37 8.30 -13.09
C GLN A 203 10.66 8.98 -11.91
N ALA A 204 10.22 8.21 -10.91
CA ALA A 204 9.60 8.75 -9.71
C ALA A 204 10.60 9.59 -8.88
N GLU A 205 11.84 9.11 -8.72
CA GLU A 205 12.91 9.85 -8.03
C GLU A 205 13.25 11.16 -8.73
N ASP A 206 13.37 11.16 -10.07
CA ASP A 206 13.61 12.37 -10.87
C ASP A 206 12.48 13.41 -10.73
N LEU A 207 11.25 12.95 -10.47
CA LEU A 207 10.09 13.79 -10.18
C LEU A 207 10.00 14.21 -8.69
N GLY A 208 10.94 13.79 -7.85
CA GLY A 208 10.94 14.06 -6.40
C GLY A 208 9.90 13.29 -5.59
N MET A 209 9.31 12.26 -6.18
CA MET A 209 8.32 11.42 -5.52
C MET A 209 8.96 10.44 -4.54
N ALA A 210 8.22 10.07 -3.50
CA ALA A 210 8.60 8.94 -2.66
C ALA A 210 8.31 7.61 -3.35
N VAL A 211 9.13 6.61 -3.03
CA VAL A 211 8.92 5.22 -3.48
C VAL A 211 8.70 4.31 -2.29
N VAL A 212 7.55 3.64 -2.26
CA VAL A 212 7.24 2.57 -1.32
C VAL A 212 7.33 1.24 -2.07
N ASN A 213 8.26 0.38 -1.66
CA ASN A 213 8.42 -0.94 -2.26
C ASN A 213 7.67 -1.97 -1.43
N ALA A 214 6.58 -2.51 -1.97
CA ALA A 214 5.72 -3.47 -1.30
C ALA A 214 5.93 -4.91 -1.82
N ALA A 215 5.51 -5.89 -1.01
CA ALA A 215 5.61 -7.32 -1.32
C ALA A 215 7.04 -7.75 -1.68
N ILE A 216 8.03 -7.24 -0.96
CA ILE A 216 9.47 -7.46 -1.20
C ILE A 216 9.90 -8.93 -1.15
N TYR A 217 9.13 -9.78 -0.47
CA TYR A 217 9.35 -11.22 -0.42
C TYR A 217 8.64 -11.99 -1.56
N GLY A 218 8.11 -11.27 -2.57
CA GLY A 218 7.54 -11.89 -3.77
C GLY A 218 6.33 -12.79 -3.49
N GLY A 219 5.43 -12.40 -2.58
CA GLY A 219 4.28 -13.23 -2.20
C GLY A 219 4.66 -14.45 -1.35
N GLY A 220 5.81 -14.40 -0.69
CA GLY A 220 6.28 -15.47 0.21
C GLY A 220 7.37 -16.37 -0.36
N ILE A 221 7.66 -16.33 -1.67
CA ILE A 221 8.68 -17.19 -2.29
C ILE A 221 10.09 -16.95 -1.69
N LEU A 222 10.38 -15.74 -1.23
CA LEU A 222 11.64 -15.37 -0.61
C LEU A 222 11.60 -15.42 0.93
N ALA A 223 10.46 -15.77 1.53
CA ALA A 223 10.30 -15.77 2.99
C ALA A 223 10.70 -17.11 3.64
N ASN A 224 10.82 -18.19 2.85
CA ASN A 224 11.18 -19.50 3.35
C ASN A 224 12.65 -19.82 3.04
N PRO A 225 13.56 -19.82 4.03
CA PRO A 225 14.98 -20.10 3.81
C PRO A 225 15.27 -21.53 3.33
N SER A 226 14.33 -22.48 3.54
CA SER A 226 14.48 -23.86 3.06
C SER A 226 14.05 -24.03 1.60
N GLY A 227 13.63 -22.98 0.92
CA GLY A 227 12.98 -23.05 -0.39
C GLY A 227 11.56 -23.60 -0.25
N GLY A 228 10.83 -23.71 -1.34
CA GLY A 228 9.49 -24.33 -1.35
C GLY A 228 8.32 -23.36 -1.39
N GLY A 229 8.56 -22.07 -1.51
CA GLY A 229 7.51 -21.12 -1.90
C GLY A 229 7.06 -21.44 -3.33
N THR A 230 5.77 -21.72 -3.51
CA THR A 230 5.20 -22.08 -4.82
C THR A 230 4.45 -20.90 -5.47
N ASN A 231 4.28 -19.82 -4.75
CA ASN A 231 3.58 -18.62 -5.21
C ASN A 231 4.52 -17.43 -5.35
N TYR A 232 4.35 -16.67 -6.43
CA TYR A 232 4.96 -15.37 -6.65
C TYR A 232 3.90 -14.37 -7.07
N GLY A 233 3.86 -13.23 -6.40
CA GLY A 233 2.87 -12.19 -6.71
C GLY A 233 1.43 -12.70 -6.62
N TYR A 234 1.11 -13.49 -5.57
CA TYR A 234 -0.22 -14.04 -5.26
C TYR A 234 -0.77 -15.05 -6.28
N ARG A 235 0.10 -15.68 -7.08
CA ARG A 235 -0.23 -16.72 -8.07
C ARG A 235 0.86 -17.77 -8.12
N PRO A 236 0.61 -18.94 -8.69
CA PRO A 236 1.65 -19.95 -8.88
C PRO A 236 2.87 -19.37 -9.59
N ALA A 237 4.05 -19.61 -9.04
CA ALA A 237 5.30 -19.10 -9.56
C ALA A 237 5.64 -19.79 -10.90
N SER A 238 6.18 -19.02 -11.85
CA SER A 238 6.75 -19.60 -13.08
C SER A 238 8.05 -20.36 -12.78
N GLY A 239 8.46 -21.24 -13.67
CA GLY A 239 9.71 -22.01 -13.54
C GLY A 239 10.96 -21.14 -13.37
N THR A 240 10.97 -19.90 -13.90
CA THR A 240 12.06 -18.93 -13.73
C THR A 240 12.07 -18.38 -12.31
N SER A 241 10.92 -17.97 -11.78
CA SER A 241 10.79 -17.45 -10.40
C SER A 241 11.17 -18.50 -9.36
N LEU A 242 10.83 -19.78 -9.61
CA LEU A 242 11.21 -20.89 -8.74
C LEU A 242 12.73 -21.10 -8.69
N LYS A 243 13.43 -20.99 -9.83
CA LYS A 243 14.89 -21.13 -9.88
C LYS A 243 15.61 -20.11 -9.00
N TYR A 244 15.18 -18.88 -8.99
CA TYR A 244 15.76 -17.82 -8.17
C TYR A 244 15.40 -17.95 -6.68
N GLY A 245 14.22 -18.45 -6.34
CA GLY A 245 13.82 -18.74 -4.96
C GLY A 245 14.69 -19.82 -4.29
N TYR A 246 15.21 -20.77 -5.06
CA TYR A 246 16.13 -21.82 -4.57
C TYR A 246 17.59 -21.34 -4.41
N VAL A 247 17.99 -20.27 -5.08
CA VAL A 247 19.37 -19.74 -5.02
C VAL A 247 19.58 -18.80 -3.84
N CYS A 248 18.51 -18.25 -3.27
CA CYS A 248 18.57 -17.32 -2.14
C CYS A 248 18.34 -18.02 -0.77
N GLY A 249 18.21 -19.35 -0.73
CA GLY A 249 18.05 -20.17 0.48
C GLY A 249 19.36 -20.74 1.00
#